data_f171e6ecf85a9f32aab3914c3272e284
#
_entry.id   f171e6ecf85a9f32aab3914c3272e284
#
_cell.length_a   1.000
_cell.length_b   1.000
_cell.length_c   1.000
_cell.angle_alpha   90.00
_cell.angle_beta   90.00
_cell.angle_gamma   90.00
#
_symmetry.space_group_name_H-M   'P 1'
#
loop_
_entity.id
_entity.type
_entity.pdbx_description
1 polymer ?
#
loop_
_entity_poly.entity_id
_entity_poly.type
_entity_poly.pdbx_seq_one_letter_code
_entity_poly.pdbx_strand_id
1 'polypeptide(L)'
;LRNPTGKSEMDASGHALTGLLLTYPVHQACDILFCKGNIVPVGKDQLPHIEQTRQVARRFNERYGHVFPEPEGVLNDAVEIPGLDGRKMSKSYGNAISLSLTAEETAKLIKKSKTDADRMITYDKENRPGVSALLTTAALCTGRTEVDIAEEIGDGGSGTLKKYVTESVNEFLAPIRERRVQLAGD
;
A
#
# COMPACT_ATOMS: atom_id res chain seq x y z
N LEU A 1 10.25 -14.46 22.15
CA LEU A 1 10.02 -14.52 20.70
C LEU A 1 10.12 -13.10 20.17
N ARG A 2 11.14 -12.80 19.36
CA ARG A 2 11.27 -11.51 18.71
C ARG A 2 10.36 -11.50 17.48
N ASN A 3 9.54 -10.46 17.36
CA ASN A 3 8.83 -10.15 16.12
C ASN A 3 9.87 -10.10 14.97
N PRO A 4 9.62 -10.75 13.82
CA PRO A 4 10.50 -10.70 12.65
C PRO A 4 10.83 -9.27 12.18
N THR A 5 10.01 -8.28 12.52
CA THR A 5 10.27 -6.84 12.24
C THR A 5 11.29 -6.21 13.21
N GLY A 6 11.84 -6.96 14.18
CA GLY A 6 12.85 -6.47 15.13
C GLY A 6 12.32 -5.53 16.23
N LYS A 7 11.02 -5.27 16.28
CA LYS A 7 10.40 -4.54 17.38
C LYS A 7 9.95 -5.52 18.45
N SER A 8 10.26 -5.23 19.72
CA SER A 8 9.69 -5.96 20.84
C SER A 8 8.17 -5.77 20.79
N GLU A 9 7.43 -6.87 20.76
CA GLU A 9 5.95 -6.80 20.73
C GLU A 9 5.36 -6.17 22.00
N MET A 10 6.15 -6.09 23.08
CA MET A 10 5.79 -5.37 24.31
C MET A 10 5.91 -3.85 24.20
N ASP A 11 6.68 -3.33 23.23
CA ASP A 11 6.92 -1.89 23.07
C ASP A 11 5.91 -1.21 22.14
N ALA A 12 5.10 -1.95 21.42
CA ALA A 12 4.30 -1.40 20.31
C ALA A 12 3.00 -0.70 20.73
N SER A 13 2.45 -0.92 21.95
CA SER A 13 1.23 -0.21 22.37
C SER A 13 0.69 -0.56 23.77
N GLY A 14 1.41 -1.34 24.59
CA GLY A 14 0.88 -1.78 25.91
C GLY A 14 -0.32 -2.74 25.82
N HIS A 15 -0.63 -3.25 24.62
CA HIS A 15 -1.68 -4.25 24.45
C HIS A 15 -1.08 -5.66 24.60
N ALA A 16 -1.79 -6.49 25.37
CA ALA A 16 -1.40 -7.89 25.54
C ALA A 16 -1.32 -8.60 24.18
N LEU A 17 -0.21 -9.35 23.97
CA LEU A 17 -0.05 -10.25 22.84
C LEU A 17 -1.28 -11.16 22.70
N THR A 18 -2.01 -11.04 21.61
CA THR A 18 -3.10 -11.95 21.31
C THR A 18 -2.55 -13.25 20.75
N GLY A 19 -3.23 -14.38 21.02
CA GLY A 19 -2.86 -15.66 20.41
C GLY A 19 -2.81 -15.58 18.87
N LEU A 20 -3.65 -14.77 18.27
CA LEU A 20 -3.66 -14.52 16.82
C LEU A 20 -2.34 -13.87 16.35
N LEU A 21 -1.84 -12.88 17.06
CA LEU A 21 -0.59 -12.20 16.72
C LEU A 21 0.63 -13.15 16.82
N LEU A 22 0.56 -14.14 17.72
CA LEU A 22 1.61 -15.15 17.87
C LEU A 22 1.56 -16.22 16.77
N THR A 23 0.35 -16.57 16.30
CA THR A 23 0.14 -17.73 15.42
C THR A 23 -0.02 -17.35 13.92
N TYR A 24 -0.35 -16.10 13.59
CA TYR A 24 -0.60 -15.73 12.19
C TYR A 24 0.58 -16.01 11.24
N PRO A 25 1.88 -15.92 11.63
CA PRO A 25 2.96 -16.23 10.70
C PRO A 25 2.97 -17.70 10.29
N VAL A 26 2.59 -18.60 11.21
CA VAL A 26 2.45 -20.03 10.90
C VAL A 26 1.23 -20.26 10.00
N HIS A 27 0.13 -19.59 10.25
CA HIS A 27 -1.06 -19.64 9.42
C HIS A 27 -0.76 -19.17 8.00
N GLN A 28 -0.07 -18.04 7.85
CA GLN A 28 0.37 -17.53 6.55
C GLN A 28 1.29 -18.53 5.82
N ALA A 29 2.19 -19.19 6.54
CA ALA A 29 3.03 -20.24 5.96
C ALA A 29 2.19 -21.41 5.43
N CYS A 30 1.15 -21.84 6.17
CA CYS A 30 0.24 -22.88 5.72
C CYS A 30 -0.50 -22.47 4.43
N ASP A 31 -1.00 -21.24 4.34
CA ASP A 31 -1.72 -20.75 3.15
C ASP A 31 -0.83 -20.77 1.91
N ILE A 32 0.43 -20.36 2.04
CA ILE A 32 1.39 -20.35 0.93
C ILE A 32 1.76 -21.78 0.52
N LEU A 33 2.07 -22.64 1.49
CA LEU A 33 2.53 -24.02 1.23
C LEU A 33 1.40 -24.92 0.74
N PHE A 34 0.18 -24.74 1.24
CA PHE A 34 -0.99 -25.46 0.77
C PHE A 34 -1.20 -25.30 -0.74
N CYS A 35 -1.04 -24.07 -1.24
CA CYS A 35 -1.14 -23.75 -2.67
C CYS A 35 0.13 -24.13 -3.46
N LYS A 36 1.18 -24.64 -2.79
CA LYS A 36 2.51 -24.86 -3.38
C LYS A 36 3.06 -23.62 -4.11
N GLY A 37 2.81 -22.45 -3.52
CA GLY A 37 3.27 -21.18 -4.05
C GLY A 37 4.79 -21.12 -4.11
N ASN A 38 5.36 -20.91 -5.27
CA ASN A 38 6.79 -20.71 -5.47
C ASN A 38 7.19 -19.24 -5.57
N ILE A 39 6.26 -18.37 -6.02
CA ILE A 39 6.43 -16.92 -6.10
C ILE A 39 5.31 -16.26 -5.30
N VAL A 40 5.68 -15.39 -4.36
CA VAL A 40 4.71 -14.70 -3.49
C VAL A 40 4.96 -13.19 -3.59
N PRO A 41 4.11 -12.43 -4.29
CA PRO A 41 4.18 -10.97 -4.30
C PRO A 41 3.90 -10.43 -2.90
N VAL A 42 4.82 -9.69 -2.32
CA VAL A 42 4.72 -9.19 -0.95
C VAL A 42 5.27 -7.78 -0.77
N GLY A 43 4.80 -7.08 0.24
CA GLY A 43 5.46 -5.87 0.74
C GLY A 43 6.76 -6.22 1.49
N LYS A 44 7.65 -5.26 1.60
CA LYS A 44 8.97 -5.42 2.24
C LYS A 44 8.87 -5.92 3.69
N ASP A 45 7.82 -5.54 4.41
CA ASP A 45 7.53 -5.95 5.78
C ASP A 45 7.16 -7.43 5.91
N GLN A 46 6.77 -8.09 4.80
CA GLN A 46 6.40 -9.51 4.76
C GLN A 46 7.57 -10.45 4.47
N LEU A 47 8.73 -9.95 4.05
CA LEU A 47 9.90 -10.79 3.73
C LEU A 47 10.32 -11.71 4.90
N PRO A 48 10.31 -11.29 6.18
CA PRO A 48 10.60 -12.18 7.30
C PRO A 48 9.63 -13.36 7.40
N HIS A 49 8.35 -13.17 7.04
CA HIS A 49 7.35 -14.23 7.06
C HIS A 49 7.55 -15.22 5.90
N ILE A 50 8.00 -14.72 4.74
CA ILE A 50 8.39 -15.60 3.63
C ILE A 50 9.58 -16.46 4.01
N GLU A 51 10.62 -15.91 4.68
CA GLU A 51 11.75 -16.71 5.13
C GLU A 51 11.34 -17.75 6.19
N GLN A 52 10.42 -17.40 7.08
CA GLN A 52 9.85 -18.37 8.02
C GLN A 52 9.09 -19.48 7.28
N THR A 53 8.34 -19.17 6.24
CA THR A 53 7.66 -20.16 5.38
C THR A 53 8.66 -21.08 4.70
N ARG A 54 9.78 -20.56 4.19
CA ARG A 54 10.88 -21.35 3.61
C ARG A 54 11.46 -22.33 4.62
N GLN A 55 11.68 -21.90 5.86
CA GLN A 55 12.18 -22.78 6.93
C GLN A 55 11.19 -23.89 7.24
N VAL A 56 9.89 -23.61 7.25
CA VAL A 56 8.86 -24.66 7.43
C VAL A 56 8.89 -25.64 6.27
N ALA A 57 8.98 -25.17 5.02
CA ALA A 57 9.08 -26.01 3.83
C ALA A 57 10.31 -26.93 3.88
N ARG A 58 11.51 -26.38 4.20
CA ARG A 58 12.74 -27.17 4.32
C ARG A 58 12.61 -28.27 5.36
N ARG A 59 12.18 -27.94 6.59
CA ARG A 59 12.02 -28.92 7.69
C ARG A 59 11.01 -30.01 7.36
N PHE A 60 9.96 -29.66 6.64
CA PHE A 60 8.97 -30.64 6.17
C PHE A 60 9.59 -31.57 5.11
N ASN A 61 10.27 -31.00 4.13
CA ASN A 61 10.91 -31.74 3.05
C ASN A 61 12.02 -32.68 3.56
N GLU A 62 12.81 -32.23 4.54
CA GLU A 62 13.85 -33.09 5.20
C GLU A 62 13.22 -34.29 5.87
N ARG A 63 12.02 -34.18 6.44
CA ARG A 63 11.39 -35.28 7.20
C ARG A 63 10.54 -36.19 6.31
N TYR A 64 9.89 -35.66 5.30
CA TYR A 64 8.85 -36.37 4.53
C TYR A 64 9.16 -36.48 3.04
N GLY A 65 10.34 -36.04 2.60
CA GLY A 65 10.70 -35.97 1.18
C GLY A 65 10.25 -34.64 0.56
N HIS A 66 10.67 -34.38 -0.68
CA HIS A 66 10.43 -33.11 -1.37
C HIS A 66 8.97 -32.97 -1.77
N VAL A 67 8.20 -32.21 -0.99
CA VAL A 67 6.76 -31.95 -1.19
C VAL A 67 6.47 -30.50 -1.54
N PHE A 68 7.14 -29.56 -0.84
CA PHE A 68 6.90 -28.14 -0.97
C PHE A 68 8.05 -27.43 -1.69
N PRO A 69 7.74 -26.52 -2.64
CA PRO A 69 8.74 -25.57 -3.12
C PRO A 69 9.13 -24.63 -1.97
N GLU A 70 10.34 -24.10 -2.03
CA GLU A 70 10.74 -23.00 -1.16
C GLU A 70 10.25 -21.69 -1.80
N PRO A 71 9.28 -20.98 -1.20
CA PRO A 71 8.71 -19.79 -1.82
C PRO A 71 9.72 -18.64 -1.88
N GLU A 72 9.66 -17.86 -2.95
CA GLU A 72 10.40 -16.63 -3.13
C GLU A 72 9.47 -15.42 -2.97
N GLY A 73 9.86 -14.47 -2.12
CA GLY A 73 9.15 -13.20 -1.98
C GLY A 73 9.58 -12.24 -3.09
N VAL A 74 8.63 -11.84 -3.93
CA VAL A 74 8.86 -10.80 -4.95
C VAL A 74 8.32 -9.49 -4.44
N LEU A 75 9.22 -8.52 -4.29
CA LEU A 75 8.83 -7.16 -3.97
C LEU A 75 8.18 -6.53 -5.18
N ASN A 76 7.01 -5.97 -4.98
CA ASN A 76 6.42 -5.11 -5.98
C ASN A 76 7.24 -3.80 -6.04
N ASP A 77 7.45 -3.24 -7.22
CA ASP A 77 8.02 -1.90 -7.41
C ASP A 77 7.09 -0.80 -6.85
N ALA A 78 5.91 -1.20 -6.37
CA ALA A 78 4.99 -0.32 -5.68
C ALA A 78 5.67 0.25 -4.44
N VAL A 79 6.19 1.43 -4.64
CA VAL A 79 6.63 2.35 -3.60
C VAL A 79 5.56 2.40 -2.52
N GLU A 80 5.94 2.47 -1.26
CA GLU A 80 5.03 2.73 -0.16
C GLU A 80 4.19 3.97 -0.51
N ILE A 81 2.90 3.76 -0.81
CA ILE A 81 2.01 4.86 -1.23
C ILE A 81 1.79 5.75 -0.01
N PRO A 82 2.22 7.00 -0.06
CA PRO A 82 2.00 7.91 1.05
C PRO A 82 0.52 8.26 1.17
N GLY A 83 0.08 8.56 2.37
CA GLY A 83 -1.25 9.14 2.60
C GLY A 83 -1.34 10.56 2.04
N LEU A 84 -2.55 11.09 1.94
CA LEU A 84 -2.84 12.43 1.41
C LEU A 84 -2.15 13.60 2.17
N ASP A 85 -1.53 13.31 3.30
CA ASP A 85 -0.76 14.23 4.11
C ASP A 85 0.77 14.03 4.00
N GLY A 86 1.20 13.15 3.09
CA GLY A 86 2.61 12.81 2.87
C GLY A 86 3.21 11.83 3.89
N ARG A 87 2.45 11.44 4.93
CA ARG A 87 2.87 10.45 5.92
C ARG A 87 2.46 9.04 5.46
N LYS A 88 2.90 8.02 6.19
CA LYS A 88 2.44 6.64 5.98
C LYS A 88 0.92 6.58 5.93
N MET A 89 0.37 5.97 4.87
CA MET A 89 -1.07 5.76 4.73
C MET A 89 -1.61 4.88 5.87
N SER A 90 -2.66 5.34 6.54
CA SER A 90 -3.33 4.57 7.60
C SER A 90 -4.80 4.96 7.71
N LYS A 91 -5.65 3.97 7.93
CA LYS A 91 -7.08 4.21 8.22
C LYS A 91 -7.26 5.06 9.48
N SER A 92 -6.42 4.83 10.51
CA SER A 92 -6.48 5.58 11.78
C SER A 92 -6.09 7.05 11.63
N TYR A 93 -5.33 7.42 10.61
CA TYR A 93 -4.96 8.81 10.33
C TYR A 93 -5.95 9.53 9.42
N GLY A 94 -6.91 8.81 8.84
CA GLY A 94 -7.88 9.40 7.91
C GLY A 94 -7.25 9.97 6.64
N ASN A 95 -6.03 9.53 6.27
CA ASN A 95 -5.25 10.02 5.15
C ASN A 95 -5.27 9.07 3.93
N ALA A 96 -6.12 8.05 3.96
CA ALA A 96 -6.31 7.09 2.88
C ALA A 96 -7.59 7.36 2.10
N ILE A 97 -7.56 7.13 0.78
CA ILE A 97 -8.75 7.12 -0.06
C ILE A 97 -9.31 5.69 -0.06
N SER A 98 -10.47 5.49 0.57
CA SER A 98 -11.15 4.19 0.53
C SER A 98 -11.78 3.97 -0.85
N LEU A 99 -11.69 2.75 -1.39
CA LEU A 99 -12.34 2.36 -2.64
C LEU A 99 -13.87 2.47 -2.59
N SER A 100 -14.44 2.47 -1.37
CA SER A 100 -15.89 2.60 -1.15
C SER A 100 -16.41 4.04 -1.20
N LEU A 101 -15.52 5.04 -1.23
CA LEU A 101 -15.92 6.44 -1.28
C LEU A 101 -16.51 6.80 -2.65
N THR A 102 -17.50 7.68 -2.63
CA THR A 102 -18.02 8.30 -3.85
C THR A 102 -17.00 9.23 -4.51
N ALA A 103 -17.24 9.60 -5.76
CA ALA A 103 -16.40 10.57 -6.46
C ALA A 103 -16.35 11.93 -5.75
N GLU A 104 -17.46 12.36 -5.17
CA GLU A 104 -17.56 13.62 -4.42
C GLU A 104 -16.80 13.59 -3.09
N GLU A 105 -16.91 12.47 -2.35
CA GLU A 105 -16.17 12.28 -1.10
C GLU A 105 -14.67 12.22 -1.35
N THR A 106 -14.26 11.54 -2.42
CA THR A 106 -12.85 11.50 -2.87
C THR A 106 -12.34 12.91 -3.20
N ALA A 107 -13.12 13.69 -3.96
CA ALA A 107 -12.77 15.08 -4.27
C ALA A 107 -12.62 15.94 -3.01
N LYS A 108 -13.51 15.78 -2.02
CA LYS A 108 -13.44 16.50 -0.75
C LYS A 108 -12.18 16.15 0.04
N LEU A 109 -11.78 14.88 0.06
CA LEU A 109 -10.55 14.43 0.72
C LEU A 109 -9.31 15.00 0.06
N ILE A 110 -9.20 14.91 -1.27
CA ILE A 110 -8.06 15.42 -2.03
C ILE A 110 -7.96 16.95 -1.85
N LYS A 111 -9.10 17.66 -1.88
CA LYS A 111 -9.12 19.12 -1.63
C LYS A 111 -8.55 19.50 -0.27
N LYS A 112 -8.77 18.68 0.77
CA LYS A 112 -8.29 18.91 2.13
C LYS A 112 -6.84 18.48 2.35
N SER A 113 -6.21 17.80 1.38
CA SER A 113 -4.82 17.34 1.52
C SER A 113 -3.87 18.53 1.75
N LYS A 114 -2.83 18.28 2.53
CA LYS A 114 -1.84 19.31 2.83
C LYS A 114 -0.88 19.48 1.66
N THR A 115 -0.67 20.70 1.25
CA THR A 115 0.32 21.13 0.25
C THR A 115 1.03 22.36 0.77
N ASP A 116 2.23 22.64 0.26
CA ASP A 116 2.95 23.88 0.53
C ASP A 116 2.38 25.07 -0.28
N ALA A 117 2.96 26.25 -0.10
CA ALA A 117 2.54 27.49 -0.72
C ALA A 117 3.20 27.76 -2.09
N ASP A 118 4.16 26.93 -2.49
CA ASP A 118 4.88 27.10 -3.75
C ASP A 118 3.94 26.77 -4.92
N ARG A 119 3.91 27.69 -5.90
CA ARG A 119 3.07 27.53 -7.09
C ARG A 119 3.65 26.56 -8.11
N MET A 120 4.99 26.53 -8.22
CA MET A 120 5.66 25.59 -9.11
C MET A 120 5.53 24.18 -8.55
N ILE A 121 4.94 23.28 -9.32
CA ILE A 121 4.78 21.88 -8.92
C ILE A 121 6.02 21.10 -9.31
N THR A 122 6.67 20.52 -8.30
CA THR A 122 7.87 19.67 -8.47
C THR A 122 7.76 18.44 -7.61
N TYR A 123 8.35 17.34 -8.08
CA TYR A 123 8.41 16.10 -7.33
C TYR A 123 9.66 16.07 -6.43
N ASP A 124 9.45 16.22 -5.14
CA ASP A 124 10.49 16.18 -4.10
C ASP A 124 9.90 15.57 -2.82
N LYS A 125 10.25 14.32 -2.57
CA LYS A 125 9.71 13.58 -1.41
C LYS A 125 10.19 14.11 -0.07
N GLU A 126 11.41 14.69 -0.03
CA GLU A 126 12.02 15.13 1.20
C GLU A 126 11.49 16.50 1.64
N ASN A 127 11.44 17.45 0.69
CA ASN A 127 11.09 18.84 1.00
C ASN A 127 9.59 19.12 0.77
N ARG A 128 8.94 18.36 -0.12
CA ARG A 128 7.55 18.56 -0.52
C ARG A 128 6.70 17.29 -0.41
N PRO A 129 6.64 16.62 0.76
CA PRO A 129 6.02 15.31 0.90
C PRO A 129 4.54 15.30 0.53
N GLY A 130 3.79 16.37 0.82
CA GLY A 130 2.36 16.45 0.49
C GLY A 130 2.09 16.60 -1.02
N VAL A 131 2.87 17.42 -1.73
CA VAL A 131 2.80 17.55 -3.20
C VAL A 131 3.23 16.25 -3.86
N SER A 132 4.34 15.68 -3.41
CA SER A 132 4.86 14.41 -3.95
C SER A 132 3.89 13.25 -3.74
N ALA A 133 3.19 13.18 -2.60
CA ALA A 133 2.15 12.19 -2.36
C ALA A 133 1.00 12.27 -3.37
N LEU A 134 0.57 13.48 -3.70
CA LEU A 134 -0.46 13.72 -4.69
C LEU A 134 0.00 13.35 -6.11
N LEU A 135 1.24 13.71 -6.47
CA LEU A 135 1.84 13.33 -7.75
C LEU A 135 1.95 11.82 -7.89
N THR A 136 2.45 11.12 -6.85
CA THR A 136 2.54 9.65 -6.85
C THR A 136 1.16 9.01 -6.98
N THR A 137 0.13 9.56 -6.33
CA THR A 137 -1.24 9.07 -6.46
C THR A 137 -1.75 9.21 -7.91
N ALA A 138 -1.51 10.35 -8.54
CA ALA A 138 -1.90 10.57 -9.93
C ALA A 138 -1.11 9.66 -10.90
N ALA A 139 0.19 9.51 -10.68
CA ALA A 139 1.07 8.65 -11.48
C ALA A 139 0.58 7.20 -11.49
N LEU A 140 0.23 6.66 -10.33
CA LEU A 140 -0.33 5.30 -10.20
C LEU A 140 -1.69 5.12 -10.91
N CYS A 141 -2.53 6.17 -10.93
CA CYS A 141 -3.82 6.10 -11.60
C CYS A 141 -3.72 6.25 -13.12
N THR A 142 -2.74 7.01 -13.61
CA THR A 142 -2.61 7.35 -15.03
C THR A 142 -1.55 6.53 -15.78
N GLY A 143 -0.67 5.83 -15.05
CA GLY A 143 0.48 5.12 -15.62
C GLY A 143 1.59 6.06 -16.12
N ARG A 144 1.55 7.34 -15.77
CA ARG A 144 2.56 8.35 -16.10
C ARG A 144 3.57 8.51 -14.98
N THR A 145 4.69 9.16 -15.24
CA THR A 145 5.66 9.48 -14.19
C THR A 145 5.25 10.72 -13.39
N GLU A 146 5.67 10.81 -12.14
CA GLU A 146 5.42 11.97 -11.29
C GLU A 146 6.03 13.25 -11.85
N VAL A 147 7.18 13.10 -12.53
CA VAL A 147 7.90 14.23 -13.14
C VAL A 147 7.12 14.78 -14.33
N ASP A 148 6.64 13.91 -15.24
CA ASP A 148 5.85 14.36 -16.40
C ASP A 148 4.58 15.09 -15.98
N ILE A 149 3.92 14.61 -14.92
CA ILE A 149 2.71 15.24 -14.39
C ILE A 149 3.06 16.60 -13.74
N ALA A 150 4.17 16.67 -13.01
CA ALA A 150 4.63 17.92 -12.41
C ALA A 150 4.98 18.98 -13.45
N GLU A 151 5.66 18.58 -14.53
CA GLU A 151 6.02 19.48 -15.64
C GLU A 151 4.77 20.00 -16.38
N GLU A 152 3.78 19.14 -16.60
CA GLU A 152 2.50 19.52 -17.24
C GLU A 152 1.74 20.56 -16.41
N ILE A 153 1.72 20.42 -15.08
CA ILE A 153 1.04 21.36 -14.19
C ILE A 153 1.84 22.66 -14.05
N GLY A 154 3.17 22.58 -14.01
CA GLY A 154 4.07 23.71 -13.95
C GLY A 154 3.77 24.66 -12.78
N ASP A 155 3.49 25.92 -13.10
CA ASP A 155 3.18 26.99 -12.14
C ASP A 155 1.68 27.09 -11.78
N GLY A 156 0.89 26.09 -12.17
CA GLY A 156 -0.57 26.04 -11.93
C GLY A 156 -0.94 25.96 -10.44
N GLY A 157 0.01 25.65 -9.59
CA GLY A 157 -0.15 25.60 -8.14
C GLY A 157 -0.94 24.39 -7.63
N SER A 158 -1.03 24.30 -6.32
CA SER A 158 -1.67 23.17 -5.63
C SER A 158 -3.15 22.99 -5.95
N GLY A 159 -3.85 24.02 -6.36
CA GLY A 159 -5.26 23.94 -6.81
C GLY A 159 -5.39 23.10 -8.09
N THR A 160 -4.57 23.37 -9.09
CA THR A 160 -4.51 22.64 -10.36
C THR A 160 -4.07 21.21 -10.14
N LEU A 161 -3.04 20.99 -9.30
CA LEU A 161 -2.61 19.65 -8.91
C LEU A 161 -3.75 18.84 -8.30
N LYS A 162 -4.45 19.37 -7.31
CA LYS A 162 -5.57 18.70 -6.64
C LYS A 162 -6.73 18.38 -7.59
N LYS A 163 -7.00 19.26 -8.55
CA LYS A 163 -7.99 19.00 -9.59
C LYS A 163 -7.57 17.83 -10.46
N TYR A 164 -6.35 17.85 -10.97
CA TYR A 164 -5.78 16.78 -11.79
C TYR A 164 -5.82 15.43 -11.07
N VAL A 165 -5.36 15.38 -9.81
CA VAL A 165 -5.40 14.16 -8.99
C VAL A 165 -6.82 13.66 -8.77
N THR A 166 -7.77 14.56 -8.53
CA THR A 166 -9.18 14.20 -8.34
C THR A 166 -9.76 13.54 -9.58
N GLU A 167 -9.51 14.11 -10.74
CA GLU A 167 -9.96 13.58 -12.04
C GLU A 167 -9.34 12.20 -12.30
N SER A 168 -8.02 12.08 -12.17
CA SER A 168 -7.28 10.82 -12.37
C SER A 168 -7.76 9.69 -11.44
N VAL A 169 -7.93 9.98 -10.15
CA VAL A 169 -8.39 8.98 -9.17
C VAL A 169 -9.84 8.57 -9.44
N ASN A 170 -10.72 9.53 -9.77
CA ASN A 170 -12.12 9.23 -10.03
C ASN A 170 -12.30 8.43 -11.31
N GLU A 171 -11.56 8.73 -12.35
CA GLU A 171 -11.55 7.97 -13.59
C GLU A 171 -11.06 6.55 -13.37
N PHE A 172 -9.94 6.39 -12.66
CA PHE A 172 -9.40 5.07 -12.32
C PHE A 172 -10.35 4.22 -11.48
N LEU A 173 -11.07 4.83 -10.52
CA LEU A 173 -11.99 4.12 -9.63
C LEU A 173 -13.41 3.94 -10.20
N ALA A 174 -13.77 4.63 -11.28
CA ALA A 174 -15.12 4.56 -11.85
C ALA A 174 -15.58 3.13 -12.14
N PRO A 175 -14.83 2.29 -12.90
CA PRO A 175 -15.26 0.94 -13.21
C PRO A 175 -15.36 0.04 -11.96
N ILE A 176 -14.51 0.26 -10.96
CA ILE A 176 -14.54 -0.48 -9.68
C ILE A 176 -15.81 -0.12 -8.90
N ARG A 177 -16.17 1.15 -8.86
CA ARG A 177 -17.38 1.63 -8.18
C ARG A 177 -18.65 1.13 -8.86
N GLU A 178 -18.70 1.18 -10.18
CA GLU A 178 -19.81 0.65 -10.97
C GLU A 178 -20.02 -0.85 -10.71
N ARG A 179 -18.94 -1.63 -10.76
CA ARG A 179 -19.01 -3.06 -10.49
C ARG A 179 -19.46 -3.37 -9.06
N ARG A 180 -19.00 -2.58 -8.09
CA ARG A 180 -19.44 -2.72 -6.70
C ARG A 180 -20.94 -2.48 -6.55
N VAL A 181 -21.50 -1.47 -7.21
CA VAL A 181 -22.95 -1.19 -7.17
C VAL A 181 -23.75 -2.35 -7.77
N GLN A 182 -23.30 -2.90 -8.90
CA GLN A 182 -23.93 -4.05 -9.53
C GLN A 182 -23.97 -5.26 -8.58
N LEU A 183 -22.86 -5.58 -7.92
CA LEU A 183 -22.75 -6.72 -7.00
C LEU A 183 -23.47 -6.51 -5.67
N ALA A 184 -23.70 -5.28 -5.25
CA ALA A 184 -24.42 -4.97 -4.01
C ALA A 184 -25.93 -4.96 -4.16
N GLY A 185 -26.45 -5.01 -5.38
CA GLY A 185 -27.87 -5.10 -5.71
C GLY A 185 -28.40 -6.52 -5.91
N ASP A 186 -27.49 -7.50 -5.92
CA ASP A 186 -27.80 -8.94 -5.92
C ASP A 186 -27.85 -9.46 -4.47
#